data_91bb8cf90482cc72bcdbe966dce7f0a5
#
_entry.id   91bb8cf90482cc72bcdbe966dce7f0a5
#
_cell.length_a   1.000
_cell.length_b   1.000
_cell.length_c   1.000
_cell.angle_alpha   90.00
_cell.angle_beta   90.00
_cell.angle_gamma   90.00
#
_symmetry.space_group_name_H-M   'P 1'
#
loop_
_entity.id
_entity.type
_entity.pdbx_description
1 polymer ?
#
loop_
_entity_poly.entity_id
_entity_poly.type
_entity_poly.pdbx_seq_one_letter_code
_entity_poly.pdbx_strand_id
1 'polypeptide(L)'
;NLGNWAAVARRLNLNDAEMSQFTIQLRHLQQQVPGYESGQDVSTNQMIAALRFVSALEQLKEKQPLLHYSTALDTSTPAPEREARQQIRALELMIRGLIHRAWPDRSQLLHHLNTLFGADKVRRWVKMSENDDVLSGMLFSELALLLVDKKEYARHYASIFQSAASLSFLIEPRKTLQAFLEDVRQYRNTLLSGQPLSPTQSTLLD
;
A
#
# COMPACT_ATOMS: atom_id res chain seq x y z
N ASN A 1 -17.06 -0.10 -12.85
CA ASN A 1 -17.85 -1.25 -13.35
C ASN A 1 -17.09 -2.55 -13.16
N LEU A 2 -17.21 -3.16 -11.99
CA LEU A 2 -16.56 -4.44 -11.63
C LEU A 2 -17.29 -5.67 -12.20
N GLY A 3 -18.28 -5.49 -13.05
CA GLY A 3 -19.10 -6.58 -13.54
C GLY A 3 -20.15 -7.04 -12.52
N ASN A 4 -20.22 -8.34 -12.27
CA ASN A 4 -21.15 -8.89 -11.28
C ASN A 4 -20.51 -9.08 -9.90
N TRP A 5 -21.34 -9.28 -8.88
CA TRP A 5 -20.89 -9.48 -7.49
C TRP A 5 -19.97 -10.68 -7.29
N ALA A 6 -20.11 -11.73 -8.08
CA ALA A 6 -19.21 -12.88 -8.02
C ALA A 6 -17.77 -12.53 -8.49
N ALA A 7 -17.64 -11.63 -9.46
CA ALA A 7 -16.36 -11.11 -9.90
C ALA A 7 -15.73 -10.22 -8.82
N VAL A 8 -16.53 -9.40 -8.13
CA VAL A 8 -16.10 -8.58 -6.99
C VAL A 8 -15.59 -9.48 -5.86
N ALA A 9 -16.37 -10.48 -5.44
CA ALA A 9 -16.00 -11.40 -4.38
C ALA A 9 -14.67 -12.12 -4.68
N ARG A 10 -14.49 -12.62 -5.91
CA ARG A 10 -13.25 -13.27 -6.33
C ARG A 10 -12.05 -12.33 -6.33
N ARG A 11 -12.21 -11.10 -6.82
CA ARG A 11 -11.12 -10.11 -6.87
C ARG A 11 -10.69 -9.65 -5.47
N LEU A 12 -11.64 -9.53 -4.55
CA LEU A 12 -11.40 -9.10 -3.17
C LEU A 12 -11.17 -10.27 -2.22
N ASN A 13 -11.16 -11.51 -2.73
CA ASN A 13 -11.03 -12.74 -1.92
C ASN A 13 -11.99 -12.78 -0.72
N LEU A 14 -13.27 -12.43 -0.98
CA LEU A 14 -14.32 -12.40 0.03
C LEU A 14 -15.07 -13.72 0.07
N ASN A 15 -15.38 -14.19 1.27
CA ASN A 15 -16.35 -15.27 1.46
C ASN A 15 -17.79 -14.74 1.37
N ASP A 16 -18.78 -15.65 1.35
CA ASP A 16 -20.18 -15.30 1.16
C ASP A 16 -20.72 -14.42 2.29
N ALA A 17 -20.29 -14.63 3.54
CA ALA A 17 -20.72 -13.82 4.68
C ALA A 17 -20.18 -12.38 4.58
N GLU A 18 -18.93 -12.22 4.22
CA GLU A 18 -18.26 -10.92 4.01
C GLU A 18 -18.89 -10.17 2.84
N MET A 19 -19.16 -10.89 1.75
CA MET A 19 -19.83 -10.32 0.58
C MET A 19 -21.25 -9.87 0.91
N SER A 20 -21.99 -10.63 1.70
CA SER A 20 -23.33 -10.29 2.17
C SER A 20 -23.29 -9.04 3.05
N GLN A 21 -22.39 -8.99 4.02
CA GLN A 21 -22.23 -7.84 4.91
C GLN A 21 -21.89 -6.56 4.12
N PHE A 22 -20.93 -6.64 3.20
CA PHE A 22 -20.57 -5.52 2.34
C PHE A 22 -21.77 -5.04 1.51
N THR A 23 -22.51 -5.96 0.90
CA THR A 23 -23.69 -5.63 0.09
C THR A 23 -24.80 -4.97 0.91
N ILE A 24 -25.03 -5.42 2.15
CA ILE A 24 -26.02 -4.82 3.06
C ILE A 24 -25.61 -3.37 3.37
N GLN A 25 -24.36 -3.12 3.73
CA GLN A 25 -23.88 -1.77 4.04
C GLN A 25 -23.94 -0.84 2.81
N LEU A 26 -23.58 -1.35 1.63
CA LEU A 26 -23.70 -0.59 0.39
C LEU A 26 -25.14 -0.23 0.06
N ARG A 27 -26.08 -1.16 0.18
CA ARG A 27 -27.51 -0.90 -0.04
C ARG A 27 -28.07 0.11 0.95
N HIS A 28 -27.69 -0.02 2.22
CA HIS A 28 -28.09 0.94 3.25
C HIS A 28 -27.59 2.35 2.93
N LEU A 29 -26.32 2.50 2.51
CA LEU A 29 -25.80 3.78 2.06
C LEU A 29 -26.57 4.33 0.86
N GLN A 30 -26.83 3.51 -0.17
CA GLN A 30 -27.57 3.90 -1.36
C GLN A 30 -29.01 4.37 -1.06
N GLN A 31 -29.64 3.77 -0.04
CA GLN A 31 -30.99 4.17 0.40
C GLN A 31 -30.99 5.51 1.14
N GLN A 32 -29.93 5.78 1.91
CA GLN A 32 -29.81 7.01 2.71
C GLN A 32 -29.27 8.20 1.90
N VAL A 33 -28.57 7.95 0.81
CA VAL A 33 -27.93 8.98 -0.04
C VAL A 33 -28.37 8.83 -1.50
N PRO A 34 -29.68 8.93 -1.80
CA PRO A 34 -30.13 8.91 -3.18
C PRO A 34 -29.81 10.26 -3.85
N GLY A 35 -28.93 10.25 -4.84
CA GLY A 35 -28.70 11.42 -5.70
C GLY A 35 -28.06 12.61 -4.96
N TYR A 36 -27.01 12.35 -4.16
CA TYR A 36 -26.26 13.41 -3.50
C TYR A 36 -25.75 14.45 -4.53
N GLU A 37 -26.27 15.66 -4.43
CA GLU A 37 -25.76 16.82 -5.14
C GLU A 37 -24.84 17.63 -4.22
N SER A 38 -23.69 18.02 -4.75
CA SER A 38 -22.67 18.78 -4.00
C SER A 38 -23.29 20.10 -3.49
N GLY A 39 -23.27 20.31 -2.19
CA GLY A 39 -23.77 21.54 -1.54
C GLY A 39 -25.06 21.38 -0.70
N GLN A 40 -25.62 20.17 -0.62
CA GLN A 40 -26.72 19.90 0.31
C GLN A 40 -26.19 19.59 1.73
N ASP A 41 -26.95 20.04 2.75
CA ASP A 41 -26.67 19.67 4.14
C ASP A 41 -26.86 18.17 4.34
N VAL A 42 -25.83 17.50 4.83
CA VAL A 42 -25.83 16.07 5.10
C VAL A 42 -26.58 15.80 6.40
N SER A 43 -27.66 15.03 6.34
CA SER A 43 -28.39 14.63 7.55
C SER A 43 -27.55 13.67 8.42
N THR A 44 -27.84 13.64 9.73
CA THR A 44 -27.17 12.75 10.68
C THR A 44 -27.27 11.27 10.24
N ASN A 45 -28.41 10.85 9.67
CA ASN A 45 -28.60 9.47 9.19
C ASN A 45 -27.71 9.16 7.98
N GLN A 46 -27.54 10.10 7.07
CA GLN A 46 -26.65 9.97 5.93
C GLN A 46 -25.19 9.85 6.38
N MET A 47 -24.79 10.67 7.36
CA MET A 47 -23.46 10.60 7.96
C MET A 47 -23.21 9.24 8.63
N ILE A 48 -24.17 8.73 9.42
CA ILE A 48 -24.06 7.42 10.06
C ILE A 48 -23.96 6.30 9.01
N ALA A 49 -24.77 6.36 7.95
CA ALA A 49 -24.71 5.36 6.87
C ALA A 49 -23.35 5.39 6.14
N ALA A 50 -22.82 6.57 5.87
CA ALA A 50 -21.51 6.75 5.26
C ALA A 50 -20.40 6.20 6.16
N LEU A 51 -20.41 6.50 7.46
CA LEU A 51 -19.42 6.00 8.42
C LEU A 51 -19.44 4.46 8.54
N ARG A 52 -20.64 3.85 8.56
CA ARG A 52 -20.78 2.39 8.57
C ARG A 52 -20.23 1.76 7.31
N PHE A 53 -20.47 2.38 6.15
CA PHE A 53 -19.94 1.89 4.88
C PHE A 53 -18.41 2.02 4.82
N VAL A 54 -17.84 3.15 5.26
CA VAL A 54 -16.40 3.35 5.36
C VAL A 54 -15.76 2.32 6.31
N SER A 55 -16.38 2.04 7.46
CA SER A 55 -15.92 0.99 8.36
C SER A 55 -15.88 -0.39 7.70
N ALA A 56 -16.91 -0.74 6.91
CA ALA A 56 -16.92 -1.99 6.14
C ALA A 56 -15.83 -2.02 5.07
N LEU A 57 -15.53 -0.89 4.42
CA LEU A 57 -14.42 -0.78 3.47
C LEU A 57 -13.06 -0.92 4.15
N GLU A 58 -12.86 -0.38 5.35
CA GLU A 58 -11.62 -0.56 6.12
C GLU A 58 -11.40 -2.03 6.48
N GLN A 59 -12.43 -2.76 6.91
CA GLN A 59 -12.34 -4.20 7.16
C GLN A 59 -11.94 -4.99 5.90
N LEU A 60 -12.46 -4.60 4.73
CA LEU A 60 -12.04 -5.20 3.46
C LEU A 60 -10.60 -4.87 3.11
N LYS A 61 -10.15 -3.66 3.42
CA LYS A 61 -8.79 -3.21 3.17
C LYS A 61 -7.76 -3.96 4.02
N GLU A 62 -8.09 -4.35 5.26
CA GLU A 62 -7.24 -5.21 6.08
C GLU A 62 -6.92 -6.54 5.38
N LYS A 63 -7.90 -7.11 4.66
CA LYS A 63 -7.74 -8.35 3.89
C LYS A 63 -7.11 -8.16 2.51
N GLN A 64 -7.35 -7.00 1.92
CA GLN A 64 -6.86 -6.62 0.59
C GLN A 64 -6.11 -5.29 0.67
N PRO A 65 -4.83 -5.31 1.09
CA PRO A 65 -4.02 -4.08 1.26
C PRO A 65 -3.90 -3.22 0.00
N LEU A 66 -4.13 -3.80 -1.18
CA LEU A 66 -4.15 -3.08 -2.47
C LEU A 66 -5.51 -2.45 -2.80
N LEU A 67 -6.53 -2.66 -1.96
CA LEU A 67 -7.81 -2.01 -2.14
C LEU A 67 -7.69 -0.52 -1.82
N HIS A 68 -7.88 0.30 -2.84
CA HIS A 68 -7.92 1.75 -2.71
C HIS A 68 -9.35 2.26 -2.88
N TYR A 69 -9.75 3.17 -2.01
CA TYR A 69 -10.98 3.93 -2.16
C TYR A 69 -10.73 5.37 -1.68
N SER A 70 -11.51 6.28 -2.23
CA SER A 70 -11.54 7.67 -1.78
C SER A 70 -12.97 8.03 -1.38
N THR A 71 -13.12 8.87 -0.37
CA THR A 71 -14.41 9.40 0.06
C THR A 71 -14.43 10.91 -0.15
N ALA A 72 -15.62 11.48 -0.35
CA ALA A 72 -15.77 12.93 -0.42
C ALA A 72 -15.39 13.64 0.89
N LEU A 73 -15.35 12.90 2.01
CA LEU A 73 -14.88 13.39 3.31
C LEU A 73 -13.36 13.61 3.37
N ASP A 74 -12.62 13.00 2.45
CA ASP A 74 -11.15 13.10 2.36
C ASP A 74 -10.71 14.23 1.41
N THR A 75 -11.55 15.25 1.24
CA THR A 75 -11.29 16.38 0.33
C THR A 75 -10.29 17.39 0.87
N SER A 76 -9.83 17.23 2.12
CA SER A 76 -8.83 18.13 2.73
C SER A 76 -7.44 17.98 2.11
N THR A 77 -7.14 16.83 1.48
CA THR A 77 -5.86 16.58 0.82
C THR A 77 -6.03 16.69 -0.70
N PRO A 78 -5.20 17.44 -1.42
CA PRO A 78 -5.23 17.53 -2.87
C PRO A 78 -5.21 16.16 -3.55
N ALA A 79 -5.97 15.99 -4.64
CA ALA A 79 -6.10 14.71 -5.32
C ALA A 79 -4.73 14.09 -5.73
N PRO A 80 -3.77 14.85 -6.28
CA PRO A 80 -2.44 14.33 -6.62
C PRO A 80 -1.67 13.79 -5.41
N GLU A 81 -1.79 14.46 -4.24
CA GLU A 81 -1.11 13.99 -3.03
C GLU A 81 -1.71 12.70 -2.47
N ARG A 82 -3.04 12.53 -2.58
CA ARG A 82 -3.71 11.29 -2.18
C ARG A 82 -3.26 10.12 -3.06
N GLU A 83 -3.26 10.35 -4.37
CA GLU A 83 -2.82 9.35 -5.34
C GLU A 83 -1.36 8.96 -5.10
N ALA A 84 -0.49 9.93 -4.92
CA ALA A 84 0.92 9.70 -4.59
C ALA A 84 1.11 8.89 -3.30
N ARG A 85 0.36 9.18 -2.24
CA ARG A 85 0.39 8.40 -0.99
C ARG A 85 -0.03 6.95 -1.23
N GLN A 86 -1.06 6.73 -2.05
CA GLN A 86 -1.54 5.39 -2.41
C GLN A 86 -0.50 4.62 -3.22
N GLN A 87 0.12 5.26 -4.20
CA GLN A 87 1.17 4.67 -5.04
C GLN A 87 2.40 4.28 -4.20
N ILE A 88 2.86 5.16 -3.31
CA ILE A 88 3.97 4.87 -2.39
C ILE A 88 3.63 3.70 -1.47
N ARG A 89 2.41 3.65 -0.94
CA ARG A 89 1.96 2.52 -0.11
C ARG A 89 1.91 1.21 -0.91
N ALA A 90 1.42 1.26 -2.14
CA ALA A 90 1.41 0.08 -3.02
C ALA A 90 2.82 -0.41 -3.31
N LEU A 91 3.76 0.49 -3.58
CA LEU A 91 5.18 0.17 -3.77
C LEU A 91 5.79 -0.47 -2.50
N GLU A 92 5.50 0.09 -1.33
CA GLU A 92 5.96 -0.47 -0.05
C GLU A 92 5.46 -1.89 0.16
N LEU A 93 4.18 -2.16 -0.10
CA LEU A 93 3.60 -3.50 -0.01
C LEU A 93 4.21 -4.46 -1.05
N MET A 94 4.50 -3.98 -2.24
CA MET A 94 5.18 -4.78 -3.27
C MET A 94 6.59 -5.16 -2.82
N ILE A 95 7.35 -4.24 -2.25
CA ILE A 95 8.70 -4.51 -1.71
C ILE A 95 8.62 -5.55 -0.59
N ARG A 96 7.68 -5.41 0.36
CA ARG A 96 7.47 -6.42 1.42
C ARG A 96 7.15 -7.79 0.82
N GLY A 97 6.28 -7.85 -0.18
CA GLY A 97 5.94 -9.09 -0.88
C GLY A 97 7.14 -9.75 -1.56
N LEU A 98 8.04 -8.98 -2.15
CA LEU A 98 9.29 -9.49 -2.72
C LEU A 98 10.22 -10.06 -1.65
N ILE A 99 10.35 -9.35 -0.51
CA ILE A 99 11.19 -9.80 0.61
C ILE A 99 10.61 -11.09 1.22
N HIS A 100 9.30 -11.17 1.45
CA HIS A 100 8.65 -12.40 1.95
C HIS A 100 8.80 -13.58 1.00
N ARG A 101 8.77 -13.34 -0.30
CA ARG A 101 9.03 -14.39 -1.31
C ARG A 101 10.47 -14.89 -1.24
N ALA A 102 11.43 -14.01 -1.00
CA ALA A 102 12.84 -14.37 -0.84
C ALA A 102 13.10 -15.09 0.49
N TRP A 103 12.36 -14.73 1.53
CA TRP A 103 12.49 -15.21 2.89
C TRP A 103 11.13 -15.68 3.43
N PRO A 104 10.63 -16.86 3.00
CA PRO A 104 9.31 -17.34 3.40
C PRO A 104 9.24 -17.79 4.85
N ASP A 105 10.37 -18.20 5.43
CA ASP A 105 10.46 -18.58 6.85
C ASP A 105 10.75 -17.35 7.72
N ARG A 106 9.85 -17.06 8.66
CA ARG A 106 9.95 -15.91 9.56
C ARG A 106 11.21 -15.94 10.43
N SER A 107 11.60 -17.11 10.92
CA SER A 107 12.75 -17.24 11.82
C SER A 107 14.04 -16.97 11.06
N GLN A 108 14.15 -17.46 9.82
CA GLN A 108 15.27 -17.18 8.94
C GLN A 108 15.33 -15.69 8.57
N LEU A 109 14.18 -15.07 8.25
CA LEU A 109 14.10 -13.64 7.99
C LEU A 109 14.59 -12.83 9.20
N LEU A 110 14.10 -13.12 10.40
CA LEU A 110 14.51 -12.44 11.63
C LEU A 110 16.01 -12.61 11.90
N HIS A 111 16.55 -13.82 11.72
CA HIS A 111 17.97 -14.07 11.87
C HIS A 111 18.79 -13.25 10.86
N HIS A 112 18.34 -13.21 9.61
CA HIS A 112 18.97 -12.43 8.55
C HIS A 112 18.95 -10.92 8.84
N LEU A 113 17.78 -10.38 9.23
CA LEU A 113 17.65 -8.99 9.64
C LEU A 113 18.55 -8.62 10.83
N ASN A 114 18.66 -9.52 11.84
CA ASN A 114 19.56 -9.33 12.95
C ASN A 114 21.03 -9.23 12.50
N THR A 115 21.41 -10.03 11.52
CA THR A 115 22.77 -10.02 10.96
C THR A 115 23.09 -8.74 10.21
N LEU A 116 22.11 -8.21 9.43
CA LEU A 116 22.31 -7.01 8.62
C LEU A 116 22.17 -5.71 9.41
N PHE A 117 21.22 -5.64 10.32
CA PHE A 117 20.81 -4.37 10.95
C PHE A 117 21.07 -4.32 12.47
N GLY A 118 21.36 -5.45 13.07
CA GLY A 118 21.57 -5.60 14.51
C GLY A 118 20.29 -5.84 15.31
N ALA A 119 20.42 -6.56 16.42
CA ALA A 119 19.31 -7.03 17.25
C ALA A 119 18.42 -5.90 17.81
N ASP A 120 19.00 -4.75 18.14
CA ASP A 120 18.24 -3.63 18.72
C ASP A 120 17.24 -3.01 17.74
N LYS A 121 17.64 -2.89 16.47
CA LYS A 121 16.73 -2.43 15.41
C LYS A 121 15.63 -3.43 15.16
N VAL A 122 15.98 -4.71 15.03
CA VAL A 122 14.99 -5.78 14.78
C VAL A 122 13.98 -5.88 15.91
N ARG A 123 14.40 -5.78 17.17
CA ARG A 123 13.47 -5.73 18.32
C ARG A 123 12.51 -4.55 18.24
N ARG A 124 12.98 -3.39 17.78
CA ARG A 124 12.12 -2.21 17.58
C ARG A 124 11.08 -2.47 16.49
N TRP A 125 11.49 -3.03 15.36
CA TRP A 125 10.56 -3.37 14.26
C TRP A 125 9.52 -4.40 14.68
N VAL A 126 9.92 -5.46 15.40
CA VAL A 126 8.99 -6.44 15.95
C VAL A 126 7.97 -5.79 16.89
N LYS A 127 8.40 -4.85 17.74
CA LYS A 127 7.50 -4.12 18.64
C LYS A 127 6.51 -3.21 17.89
N MET A 128 6.91 -2.66 16.74
CA MET A 128 6.10 -1.76 15.92
C MET A 128 5.32 -2.51 14.83
N SER A 129 5.56 -3.81 14.67
CA SER A 129 4.96 -4.61 13.61
C SER A 129 3.48 -4.88 13.85
N GLU A 130 2.73 -4.92 12.75
CA GLU A 130 1.33 -5.32 12.71
C GLU A 130 1.23 -6.77 12.21
N ASN A 131 0.25 -7.52 12.70
CA ASN A 131 -0.05 -8.88 12.25
C ASN A 131 1.15 -9.84 12.21
N ASP A 132 2.08 -9.71 13.15
CA ASP A 132 3.31 -10.52 13.19
C ASP A 132 4.27 -10.33 11.98
N ASP A 133 4.01 -9.36 11.11
CA ASP A 133 4.89 -9.03 9.98
C ASP A 133 5.96 -8.02 10.39
N VAL A 134 7.18 -8.49 10.67
CA VAL A 134 8.31 -7.63 11.06
C VAL A 134 8.59 -6.52 10.04
N LEU A 135 8.34 -6.77 8.75
CA LEU A 135 8.55 -5.79 7.69
C LEU A 135 7.59 -4.60 7.81
N SER A 136 6.42 -4.80 8.43
CA SER A 136 5.46 -3.72 8.68
C SER A 136 5.97 -2.68 9.69
N GLY A 137 6.88 -3.08 10.57
CA GLY A 137 7.53 -2.18 11.53
C GLY A 137 8.77 -1.45 10.98
N MET A 138 9.21 -1.76 9.76
CA MET A 138 10.35 -1.13 9.11
C MET A 138 9.94 0.16 8.40
N LEU A 139 10.87 1.12 8.34
CA LEU A 139 10.71 2.31 7.51
C LEU A 139 10.91 1.96 6.03
N PHE A 140 10.29 2.74 5.13
CA PHE A 140 10.47 2.59 3.68
C PHE A 140 11.96 2.56 3.28
N SER A 141 12.78 3.44 3.85
CA SER A 141 14.22 3.47 3.59
C SER A 141 14.97 2.20 4.01
N GLU A 142 14.50 1.54 5.07
CA GLU A 142 15.08 0.30 5.56
C GLU A 142 14.69 -0.89 4.68
N LEU A 143 13.44 -0.93 4.21
CA LEU A 143 12.97 -1.88 3.20
C LEU A 143 13.72 -1.72 1.88
N ALA A 144 13.90 -0.48 1.43
CA ALA A 144 14.66 -0.15 0.23
C ALA A 144 16.12 -0.61 0.34
N LEU A 145 16.78 -0.36 1.48
CA LEU A 145 18.15 -0.83 1.73
C LEU A 145 18.27 -2.35 1.64
N LEU A 146 17.31 -3.07 2.23
CA LEU A 146 17.30 -4.53 2.18
C LEU A 146 17.14 -5.04 0.73
N LEU A 147 16.26 -4.43 -0.05
CA LEU A 147 16.01 -4.82 -1.45
C LEU A 147 17.24 -4.57 -2.35
N VAL A 148 17.95 -3.44 -2.15
CA VAL A 148 19.11 -3.05 -2.99
C VAL A 148 20.45 -3.44 -2.41
N ASP A 149 20.51 -4.10 -1.26
CA ASP A 149 21.77 -4.66 -0.76
C ASP A 149 22.42 -5.51 -1.85
N LYS A 150 23.73 -5.38 -2.03
CA LYS A 150 24.42 -6.00 -3.14
C LYS A 150 24.29 -7.53 -3.15
N LYS A 151 24.36 -8.16 -1.98
CA LYS A 151 24.28 -9.62 -1.84
C LYS A 151 22.84 -10.10 -1.99
N GLU A 152 21.89 -9.41 -1.33
CA GLU A 152 20.47 -9.72 -1.40
C GLU A 152 19.92 -9.55 -2.81
N TYR A 153 20.23 -8.44 -3.46
CA TYR A 153 19.83 -8.18 -4.83
C TYR A 153 20.32 -9.26 -5.78
N ALA A 154 21.63 -9.57 -5.73
CA ALA A 154 22.21 -10.57 -6.62
C ALA A 154 21.62 -11.97 -6.40
N ARG A 155 21.30 -12.31 -5.14
CA ARG A 155 20.81 -13.64 -4.78
C ARG A 155 19.33 -13.86 -5.07
N HIS A 156 18.50 -12.85 -4.81
CA HIS A 156 17.06 -13.02 -4.75
C HIS A 156 16.27 -12.22 -5.80
N TYR A 157 16.81 -11.06 -6.23
CA TYR A 157 16.03 -10.10 -7.01
C TYR A 157 16.56 -9.87 -8.42
N ALA A 158 17.84 -10.12 -8.69
CA ALA A 158 18.45 -9.84 -9.99
C ALA A 158 17.68 -10.51 -11.15
N SER A 159 17.31 -11.77 -11.01
CA SER A 159 16.54 -12.50 -12.03
C SER A 159 15.18 -11.91 -12.32
N ILE A 160 14.50 -11.39 -11.29
CA ILE A 160 13.17 -10.76 -11.42
C ILE A 160 13.30 -9.49 -12.27
N PHE A 161 14.27 -8.64 -11.95
CA PHE A 161 14.45 -7.36 -12.65
C PHE A 161 15.10 -7.52 -14.04
N GLN A 162 15.88 -8.58 -14.26
CA GLN A 162 16.46 -8.89 -15.57
C GLN A 162 15.48 -9.57 -16.52
N SER A 163 14.55 -10.36 -16.00
CA SER A 163 13.56 -11.08 -16.80
C SER A 163 12.38 -10.21 -17.21
N ALA A 164 12.14 -9.07 -16.56
CA ALA A 164 11.09 -8.15 -16.94
C ALA A 164 11.44 -7.49 -18.27
N ALA A 165 10.69 -7.81 -19.33
CA ALA A 165 10.93 -7.29 -20.68
C ALA A 165 10.97 -5.76 -20.74
N SER A 166 10.19 -5.10 -19.88
CA SER A 166 10.17 -3.64 -19.72
C SER A 166 11.42 -3.04 -19.09
N LEU A 167 12.29 -3.86 -18.46
CA LEU A 167 13.49 -3.43 -17.76
C LEU A 167 14.78 -3.97 -18.39
N SER A 168 14.66 -4.77 -19.46
CA SER A 168 15.80 -5.42 -20.14
C SER A 168 16.82 -4.43 -20.75
N PHE A 169 16.41 -3.16 -20.96
CA PHE A 169 17.29 -2.10 -21.45
C PHE A 169 18.18 -1.46 -20.37
N LEU A 170 17.95 -1.78 -19.09
CA LEU A 170 18.74 -1.19 -18.00
C LEU A 170 20.14 -1.83 -17.94
N ILE A 171 21.18 -1.00 -18.07
CA ILE A 171 22.58 -1.43 -18.01
C ILE A 171 22.96 -1.86 -16.59
N GLU A 172 22.48 -1.13 -15.57
CA GLU A 172 22.74 -1.39 -14.15
C GLU A 172 21.45 -1.40 -13.34
N PRO A 173 20.60 -2.46 -13.45
CA PRO A 173 19.25 -2.47 -12.85
C PRO A 173 19.24 -2.17 -11.34
N ARG A 174 20.23 -2.70 -10.58
CA ARG A 174 20.31 -2.45 -9.13
C ARG A 174 20.56 -0.98 -8.79
N LYS A 175 21.45 -0.31 -9.52
CA LYS A 175 21.74 1.12 -9.28
C LYS A 175 20.56 1.99 -9.70
N THR A 176 19.91 1.66 -10.80
CA THR A 176 18.70 2.34 -11.25
C THR A 176 17.58 2.19 -10.23
N LEU A 177 17.36 0.96 -9.73
CA LEU A 177 16.38 0.71 -8.67
C LEU A 177 16.71 1.48 -7.39
N GLN A 178 17.99 1.52 -7.01
CA GLN A 178 18.45 2.28 -5.83
C GLN A 178 18.18 3.77 -5.97
N ALA A 179 18.46 4.37 -7.13
CA ALA A 179 18.19 5.77 -7.42
C ALA A 179 16.68 6.05 -7.37
N PHE A 180 15.88 5.23 -8.02
CA PHE A 180 14.42 5.34 -7.99
C PHE A 180 13.84 5.28 -6.56
N LEU A 181 14.27 4.33 -5.75
CA LEU A 181 13.79 4.20 -4.37
C LEU A 181 14.22 5.37 -3.48
N GLU A 182 15.38 5.97 -3.75
CA GLU A 182 15.82 7.19 -3.07
C GLU A 182 14.96 8.39 -3.46
N ASP A 183 14.61 8.53 -4.73
CA ASP A 183 13.70 9.57 -5.21
C ASP A 183 12.30 9.41 -4.58
N VAL A 184 11.78 8.19 -4.52
CA VAL A 184 10.50 7.88 -3.84
C VAL A 184 10.58 8.21 -2.34
N ARG A 185 11.71 7.93 -1.69
CA ARG A 185 11.92 8.30 -0.27
C ARG A 185 11.86 9.81 -0.06
N GLN A 186 12.51 10.58 -0.91
CA GLN A 186 12.47 12.05 -0.86
C GLN A 186 11.05 12.56 -1.11
N TYR A 187 10.38 12.02 -2.11
CA TYR A 187 9.00 12.33 -2.42
C TYR A 187 8.05 12.06 -1.24
N ARG A 188 8.17 10.88 -0.62
CA ARG A 188 7.43 10.55 0.60
C ARG A 188 7.67 11.56 1.73
N ASN A 189 8.90 11.99 1.93
CA ASN A 189 9.23 12.98 2.95
C ASN A 189 8.58 14.34 2.65
N THR A 190 8.54 14.78 1.39
CA THR A 190 7.83 15.99 0.96
C THR A 190 6.34 15.90 1.30
N LEU A 191 5.70 14.77 0.97
CA LEU A 191 4.29 14.53 1.29
C LEU A 191 4.00 14.54 2.80
N LEU A 192 4.91 14.00 3.61
CA LEU A 192 4.76 13.94 5.07
C LEU A 192 4.98 15.31 5.73
N SER A 193 5.82 16.17 5.15
CA SER A 193 6.06 17.52 5.63
C SER A 193 4.99 18.53 5.22
N GLY A 194 3.99 18.12 4.42
CA GLY A 194 2.93 18.98 3.91
C GLY A 194 3.43 20.05 2.93
N GLN A 195 4.61 19.85 2.34
CA GLN A 195 5.12 20.74 1.29
C GLN A 195 4.47 20.41 -0.05
N PRO A 196 4.23 21.41 -0.92
CA PRO A 196 3.68 21.18 -2.24
C PRO A 196 4.65 20.34 -3.08
N LEU A 197 4.09 19.42 -3.85
CA LEU A 197 4.87 18.58 -4.76
C LEU A 197 5.44 19.40 -5.92
N SER A 198 6.69 19.13 -6.27
CA SER A 198 7.25 19.64 -7.52
C SER A 198 6.65 18.89 -8.74
N PRO A 199 6.62 19.53 -9.94
CA PRO A 199 6.16 18.84 -11.15
C PRO A 199 6.90 17.51 -11.41
N THR A 200 8.20 17.47 -11.16
CA THR A 200 9.01 16.26 -11.30
C THR A 200 8.60 15.16 -10.31
N GLN A 201 8.22 15.54 -9.10
CA GLN A 201 7.73 14.57 -8.10
C GLN A 201 6.35 14.03 -8.46
N SER A 202 5.48 14.83 -9.08
CA SER A 202 4.13 14.37 -9.48
C SER A 202 4.18 13.31 -10.58
N THR A 203 5.22 13.26 -11.39
CA THR A 203 5.37 12.30 -12.50
C THR A 203 6.28 11.11 -12.17
N LEU A 204 6.82 11.05 -10.95
CA LEU A 204 7.78 10.01 -10.57
C LEU A 204 7.19 8.60 -10.56
N LEU A 205 5.90 8.47 -10.28
CA LEU A 205 5.21 7.19 -10.09
C LEU A 205 4.24 6.84 -11.24
N ASP A 206 4.09 7.73 -12.21
CA ASP A 206 3.33 7.51 -13.45
C ASP A 206 4.15 6.62 -14.42
#